data_e08a6ea4ebe1450168dccad808ba1908
#
_entry.id   e08a6ea4ebe1450168dccad808ba1908
#
_cell.length_a   1.000
_cell.length_b   1.000
_cell.length_c   1.000
_cell.angle_alpha   90.00
_cell.angle_beta   90.00
_cell.angle_gamma   90.00
#
_symmetry.space_group_name_H-M   'P 1'
#
loop_
_entity.id
_entity.type
_entity.pdbx_description
1 polymer ?
#
loop_
_entity_poly.entity_id
_entity_poly.type
_entity_poly.pdbx_seq_one_letter_code
_entity_poly.pdbx_strand_id
1 'polypeptide(L)' 'MNPDDISIESMGKLFAYEKMARDIDGIKDMDHLRNVAKAFCKLYYKQQEVVGKIGL' A
#
# COMPACT_ATOMS: atom_id res chain seq x y z
N MET A 1 7.90 1.67 11.24
CA MET A 1 6.58 2.20 10.85
C MET A 1 5.53 1.13 11.12
N ASN A 2 4.48 1.48 11.82
CA ASN A 2 3.41 0.56 12.15
C ASN A 2 2.18 0.97 11.35
N PRO A 3 1.56 0.05 10.57
CA PRO A 3 0.37 0.41 9.78
C PRO A 3 -0.79 0.92 10.64
N ASP A 4 -0.86 0.52 11.90
CA ASP A 4 -1.90 1.00 12.80
C ASP A 4 -1.78 2.50 13.13
N ASP A 5 -0.62 3.09 12.88
CA ASP A 5 -0.39 4.51 13.09
C ASP A 5 -0.90 5.37 11.93
N ILE A 6 -1.31 4.74 10.84
CA ILE A 6 -1.79 5.42 9.65
C ILE A 6 -3.31 5.32 9.61
N SER A 7 -3.98 6.46 9.55
CA SER A 7 -5.43 6.52 9.54
C SER A 7 -5.97 6.70 8.13
N ILE A 8 -6.95 5.89 7.74
CA ILE A 8 -7.66 6.02 6.47
C ILE A 8 -9.11 6.38 6.78
N GLU A 9 -9.53 7.57 6.34
CA GLU A 9 -10.85 8.09 6.67
C GLU A 9 -11.94 7.64 5.69
N SER A 10 -11.56 7.34 4.43
CA SER A 10 -12.51 6.85 3.45
C SER A 10 -12.87 5.40 3.74
N MET A 11 -14.16 5.13 3.94
CA MET A 11 -14.63 3.77 4.23
C MET A 11 -14.29 2.79 3.11
N GLY A 12 -14.48 3.21 1.86
CA GLY A 12 -14.16 2.34 0.72
C GLY A 12 -12.68 1.99 0.66
N LYS A 13 -11.83 2.97 0.92
CA LYS A 13 -10.38 2.74 0.93
C LYS A 13 -9.96 1.91 2.13
N LEU A 14 -10.61 2.10 3.28
CA LEU A 14 -10.34 1.30 4.45
C LEU A 14 -10.68 -0.17 4.22
N PHE A 15 -11.83 -0.45 3.60
CA PHE A 15 -12.19 -1.83 3.24
C PHE A 15 -11.19 -2.44 2.29
N ALA A 16 -10.76 -1.68 1.28
CA ALA A 16 -9.76 -2.15 0.32
C ALA A 16 -8.45 -2.47 1.04
N TYR A 17 -8.02 -1.59 1.95
CA TYR A 17 -6.82 -1.82 2.74
C TYR A 17 -6.94 -3.09 3.58
N GLU A 18 -8.06 -3.27 4.28
CA GLU A 18 -8.25 -4.42 5.15
C GLU A 18 -8.21 -5.73 4.38
N LYS A 19 -8.81 -5.74 3.18
CA LYS A 19 -8.77 -6.91 2.32
C LYS A 19 -7.34 -7.24 1.91
N MET A 20 -6.57 -6.23 1.49
CA MET A 20 -5.19 -6.43 1.09
C MET A 20 -4.30 -6.82 2.27
N ALA A 21 -4.57 -6.26 3.44
CA ALA A 21 -3.83 -6.61 4.64
C ALA A 21 -4.01 -8.09 4.97
N ARG A 22 -5.23 -8.61 4.84
CA ARG A 22 -5.47 -10.05 5.05
C ARG A 22 -4.73 -10.90 4.02
N ASP A 23 -4.72 -10.46 2.75
CA ASP A 23 -3.98 -11.17 1.71
C ASP A 23 -2.49 -11.19 2.03
N ILE A 24 -1.94 -10.07 2.48
CA ILE A 24 -0.53 -9.97 2.87
C ILE A 24 -0.23 -10.89 4.04
N ASP A 25 -1.11 -10.91 5.05
CA ASP A 25 -0.93 -11.78 6.22
C ASP A 25 -0.91 -13.25 5.84
N GLY A 26 -1.55 -13.62 4.73
CA GLY A 26 -1.55 -14.99 4.23
C GLY A 26 -0.31 -15.38 3.45
N ILE A 27 0.58 -14.44 3.13
CA ILE A 27 1.79 -14.71 2.37
C ILE A 27 2.82 -15.38 3.29
N LYS A 28 3.23 -16.60 2.94
CA LYS A 28 4.20 -17.36 3.73
C LYS A 28 5.59 -17.36 3.10
N ASP A 29 5.68 -17.10 1.80
CA ASP A 29 6.93 -17.05 1.08
C ASP A 29 7.54 -15.65 1.25
N MET A 30 8.74 -15.61 1.81
CA MET A 30 9.42 -14.34 2.09
C MET A 30 9.76 -13.59 0.79
N ASP A 31 10.15 -14.29 -0.27
CA ASP A 31 10.48 -13.64 -1.53
C ASP A 31 9.23 -12.98 -2.14
N HIS A 32 8.10 -13.67 -2.06
CA HIS A 32 6.83 -13.10 -2.52
C HIS A 32 6.48 -11.86 -1.69
N LEU A 33 6.63 -11.95 -0.37
CA LEU A 33 6.32 -10.83 0.51
C LEU A 33 7.20 -9.61 0.19
N ARG A 34 8.49 -9.82 -0.06
CA ARG A 34 9.40 -8.75 -0.46
C ARG A 34 8.97 -8.10 -1.77
N ASN A 35 8.57 -8.91 -2.74
CA ASN A 35 8.10 -8.40 -4.03
C ASN A 35 6.84 -7.57 -3.88
N VAL A 36 5.91 -8.00 -3.06
CA VAL A 36 4.69 -7.24 -2.76
C VAL A 36 5.04 -5.90 -2.11
N ALA A 37 5.94 -5.93 -1.14
CA ALA A 37 6.36 -4.70 -0.46
C ALA A 37 7.02 -3.73 -1.43
N LYS A 38 7.89 -4.24 -2.31
CA LYS A 38 8.56 -3.40 -3.31
C LYS A 38 7.57 -2.84 -4.33
N ALA A 39 6.58 -3.63 -4.72
CA ALA A 39 5.54 -3.17 -5.64
C ALA A 39 4.76 -2.01 -5.05
N PHE A 40 4.35 -2.11 -3.78
CA PHE A 40 3.65 -1.01 -3.12
C PHE A 40 4.54 0.22 -2.95
N CYS A 41 5.81 0.02 -2.67
CA CYS A 41 6.77 1.11 -2.59
C CYS A 41 6.87 1.85 -3.93
N LYS A 42 6.97 1.10 -5.03
CA LYS A 42 6.99 1.70 -6.38
C LYS A 42 5.71 2.46 -6.68
N LEU A 43 4.57 1.88 -6.35
CA LEU A 43 3.29 2.55 -6.57
C LEU A 43 3.20 3.87 -5.79
N TYR A 44 3.72 3.88 -4.57
CA TYR A 44 3.76 5.09 -3.76
C TYR A 44 4.55 6.20 -4.47
N TYR A 45 5.75 5.89 -4.94
CA TYR A 45 6.56 6.89 -5.63
C TYR A 45 5.99 7.27 -7.00
N LYS A 46 5.39 6.30 -7.70
CA LYS A 46 4.73 6.58 -8.97
C LYS A 46 3.58 7.57 -8.76
N GLN A 47 2.83 7.40 -7.70
CA GLN A 47 1.74 8.31 -7.36
C GLN A 47 2.26 9.72 -7.11
N GLN A 48 3.40 9.85 -6.44
CA GLN A 48 4.03 11.14 -6.21
C GLN A 48 4.47 11.81 -7.52
N GLU A 49 4.98 11.03 -8.48
CA GLU A 49 5.32 11.57 -9.80
C GLU A 49 4.11 12.16 -10.49
N VAL A 50 3.00 11.42 -10.48
CA VAL A 50 1.75 11.85 -11.13
C VAL A 50 1.25 13.13 -10.48
N VAL A 51 1.22 13.18 -9.15
CA VAL A 51 0.79 14.36 -8.40
C VAL A 51 1.72 15.55 -8.71
N GLY A 52 3.02 15.31 -8.76
CA GLY A 52 4.00 16.34 -9.07
C GLY A 52 3.80 16.94 -10.46
N LYS A 53 3.39 16.12 -11.43
CA LYS A 53 3.11 16.60 -12.78
C LYS A 53 1.83 17.41 -12.86
N ILE A 54 0.85 17.07 -12.05
CA ILE A 54 -0.47 17.71 -12.05
C ILE A 54 -0.47 18.93 -11.11
N GLY A 55 0.24 18.82 -10.01
CA GLY A 55 0.21 19.77 -8.91
C GLY A 55 0.99 21.06 -9.16
N LEU A 56 1.39 21.26 -10.36
CA LEU A 56 2.08 22.48 -10.70
C LEU A 56 1.13 23.68 -10.72
#